data_5919e9b610327176b1ed17692d1d62b6
#
_entry.id   5919e9b610327176b1ed17692d1d62b6
#
_cell.length_a   1.000
_cell.length_b   1.000
_cell.length_c   1.000
_cell.angle_alpha   90.00
_cell.angle_beta   90.00
_cell.angle_gamma   90.00
#
_symmetry.space_group_name_H-M   'P 1'
#
loop_
_entity.id
_entity.type
_entity.pdbx_description
1 polymer ?
#
loop_
_entity_poly.entity_id
_entity_poly.type
_entity_poly.pdbx_seq_one_letter_code
_entity_poly.pdbx_strand_id
1 'polypeptide(L)'
;MKTGDNMKEHPSRLELRERIVDTALQSFVTHGIKSITMDDIAAALGISKRTLYEVFADKETLLMECLRRAQDEGDTYVKEVYEKASNVLEVLLKLYQRSIEKFHNTNKKFFEDIKKYPKVYDMLIKRRNRDSEETIAFFKLGIKQGYFRDDVNFSIVNLLVREQLYLLMNTDLCKEYSFLEVYESIMFTYLRGISTEKGARKLEEFIQEYRQKRQASSE
;
A
#
# COMPACT_ATOMS: atom_id res chain seq x y z
N MET A 1 -46.85 11.68 29.35
CA MET A 1 -46.05 10.77 28.55
C MET A 1 -45.36 11.63 27.49
N LYS A 2 -44.06 11.92 27.64
CA LYS A 2 -43.28 12.68 26.65
C LYS A 2 -42.56 11.64 25.81
N THR A 3 -42.90 11.60 24.54
CA THR A 3 -42.20 10.87 23.49
C THR A 3 -40.80 11.47 23.32
N GLY A 4 -39.79 10.65 23.60
CA GLY A 4 -38.40 11.04 23.35
C GLY A 4 -38.16 11.17 21.85
N ASP A 5 -37.91 12.39 21.46
CA ASP A 5 -37.45 12.74 20.11
C ASP A 5 -36.03 12.23 19.96
N ASN A 6 -35.87 11.19 19.19
CA ASN A 6 -34.57 10.56 18.87
C ASN A 6 -33.91 11.45 17.78
N MET A 7 -33.34 12.59 18.21
CA MET A 7 -32.51 13.42 17.33
C MET A 7 -31.31 12.56 16.87
N LYS A 8 -31.44 12.01 15.64
CA LYS A 8 -30.27 11.54 14.91
C LYS A 8 -29.34 12.75 14.71
N GLU A 9 -28.29 12.83 15.52
CA GLU A 9 -27.21 13.79 15.30
C GLU A 9 -26.74 13.62 13.85
N HIS A 10 -26.86 14.68 13.05
CA HIS A 10 -26.27 14.72 11.73
C HIS A 10 -24.75 14.69 11.89
N PRO A 11 -24.04 13.74 11.28
CA PRO A 11 -22.59 13.68 11.37
C PRO A 11 -22.00 15.02 10.91
N SER A 12 -20.96 15.46 11.62
CA SER A 12 -20.24 16.68 11.23
C SER A 12 -19.76 16.54 9.77
N ARG A 13 -19.55 17.67 9.07
CA ARG A 13 -19.05 17.62 7.68
C ARG A 13 -17.73 16.87 7.57
N LEU A 14 -16.90 16.92 8.60
CA LEU A 14 -15.64 16.17 8.67
C LEU A 14 -15.88 14.67 8.79
N GLU A 15 -16.73 14.24 9.71
CA GLU A 15 -17.09 12.81 9.86
C GLU A 15 -17.73 12.22 8.61
N LEU A 16 -18.58 13.00 7.93
CA LEU A 16 -19.15 12.57 6.66
C LEU A 16 -18.06 12.38 5.60
N ARG A 17 -17.10 13.31 5.52
CA ARG A 17 -15.98 13.24 4.58
C ARG A 17 -15.13 11.99 4.82
N GLU A 18 -14.81 11.69 6.07
CA GLU A 18 -14.08 10.48 6.47
C GLU A 18 -14.82 9.21 6.05
N ARG A 19 -16.11 9.12 6.37
CA ARG A 19 -16.95 7.97 5.98
C ARG A 19 -17.02 7.79 4.46
N ILE A 20 -17.08 8.87 3.68
CA ILE A 20 -17.07 8.82 2.22
C ILE A 20 -15.75 8.22 1.74
N VAL A 21 -14.62 8.70 2.26
CA VAL A 21 -13.28 8.21 1.88
C VAL A 21 -13.12 6.72 2.22
N ASP A 22 -13.53 6.29 3.42
CA ASP A 22 -13.46 4.90 3.84
C ASP A 22 -14.27 3.98 2.93
N THR A 23 -15.55 4.34 2.70
CA THR A 23 -16.45 3.54 1.87
C THR A 23 -15.95 3.47 0.42
N ALA A 24 -15.48 4.60 -0.13
CA ALA A 24 -14.95 4.67 -1.48
C ALA A 24 -13.66 3.83 -1.62
N LEU A 25 -12.72 3.95 -0.70
CA LEU A 25 -11.47 3.20 -0.72
C LEU A 25 -11.74 1.70 -0.67
N GLN A 26 -12.58 1.25 0.26
CA GLN A 26 -12.97 -0.16 0.37
C GLN A 26 -13.63 -0.67 -0.91
N SER A 27 -14.55 0.10 -1.50
CA SER A 27 -15.24 -0.28 -2.72
C SER A 27 -14.27 -0.36 -3.91
N PHE A 28 -13.36 0.61 -4.05
CA PHE A 28 -12.36 0.62 -5.12
C PHE A 28 -11.38 -0.54 -5.01
N VAL A 29 -10.91 -0.82 -3.80
CA VAL A 29 -9.98 -1.93 -3.52
C VAL A 29 -10.64 -3.29 -3.81
N THR A 30 -11.90 -3.45 -3.46
CA THR A 30 -12.63 -4.72 -3.60
C THR A 30 -13.08 -4.98 -5.04
N HIS A 31 -13.56 -3.96 -5.75
CA HIS A 31 -14.25 -4.14 -7.04
C HIS A 31 -13.51 -3.54 -8.23
N GLY A 32 -12.44 -2.79 -7.99
CA GLY A 32 -11.76 -1.97 -9.01
C GLY A 32 -12.40 -0.58 -9.14
N ILE A 33 -11.58 0.38 -9.60
CA ILE A 33 -12.01 1.79 -9.60
C ILE A 33 -13.09 2.03 -10.64
N LYS A 34 -12.94 1.49 -11.85
CA LYS A 34 -13.86 1.76 -12.98
C LYS A 34 -15.28 1.26 -12.71
N SER A 35 -15.42 0.14 -12.02
CA SER A 35 -16.71 -0.51 -11.76
C SER A 35 -17.57 0.21 -10.71
N ILE A 36 -16.99 1.08 -9.89
CA ILE A 36 -17.69 1.81 -8.84
C ILE A 36 -17.99 3.23 -9.31
N THR A 37 -19.22 3.66 -9.22
CA THR A 37 -19.67 5.04 -9.55
C THR A 37 -19.83 5.90 -8.29
N MET A 38 -19.94 7.21 -8.45
CA MET A 38 -20.28 8.11 -7.34
C MET A 38 -21.67 7.79 -6.77
N ASP A 39 -22.59 7.31 -7.60
CA ASP A 39 -23.93 6.92 -7.18
C ASP A 39 -23.91 5.67 -6.30
N ASP A 40 -23.06 4.67 -6.61
CA ASP A 40 -22.86 3.47 -5.79
C ASP A 40 -22.34 3.84 -4.41
N ILE A 41 -21.40 4.78 -4.33
CA ILE A 41 -20.85 5.26 -3.06
C ILE A 41 -21.92 6.00 -2.25
N ALA A 42 -22.70 6.88 -2.88
CA ALA A 42 -23.79 7.58 -2.20
C ALA A 42 -24.85 6.61 -1.67
N ALA A 43 -25.23 5.61 -2.46
CA ALA A 43 -26.16 4.55 -2.07
C ALA A 43 -25.64 3.71 -0.89
N ALA A 44 -24.38 3.31 -0.93
CA ALA A 44 -23.74 2.54 0.16
C ALA A 44 -23.71 3.30 1.49
N LEU A 45 -23.60 4.64 1.43
CA LEU A 45 -23.60 5.51 2.62
C LEU A 45 -25.00 5.93 3.08
N GLY A 46 -26.04 5.69 2.27
CA GLY A 46 -27.39 6.15 2.56
C GLY A 46 -27.52 7.68 2.47
N ILE A 47 -26.71 8.34 1.64
CA ILE A 47 -26.75 9.80 1.43
C ILE A 47 -27.22 10.13 0.02
N SER A 48 -27.70 11.38 -0.17
CA SER A 48 -28.06 11.84 -1.51
C SER A 48 -26.84 12.02 -2.40
N LYS A 49 -27.00 11.79 -3.71
CA LYS A 49 -25.98 12.11 -4.72
C LYS A 49 -25.50 13.57 -4.59
N ARG A 50 -26.42 14.51 -4.38
CA ARG A 50 -26.11 15.92 -4.17
C ARG A 50 -25.16 16.11 -2.99
N THR A 51 -25.44 15.49 -1.85
CA THR A 51 -24.59 15.54 -0.65
C THR A 51 -23.18 15.04 -0.93
N LEU A 52 -23.03 13.93 -1.68
CA LEU A 52 -21.71 13.43 -2.05
C LEU A 52 -20.95 14.43 -2.94
N TYR A 53 -21.60 15.01 -3.95
CA TYR A 53 -20.96 16.00 -4.84
C TYR A 53 -20.67 17.35 -4.17
N GLU A 54 -21.35 17.69 -3.07
CA GLU A 54 -21.00 18.85 -2.23
C GLU A 54 -19.70 18.63 -1.44
N VAL A 55 -19.28 17.37 -1.20
CA VAL A 55 -18.04 17.01 -0.50
C VAL A 55 -16.90 16.74 -1.48
N PHE A 56 -17.17 16.02 -2.57
CA PHE A 56 -16.19 15.67 -3.61
C PHE A 56 -16.75 15.97 -4.99
N ALA A 57 -16.09 16.88 -5.71
CA ALA A 57 -16.56 17.37 -7.02
C ALA A 57 -16.65 16.24 -8.08
N ASP A 58 -15.76 15.27 -8.01
CA ASP A 58 -15.70 14.16 -8.93
C ASP A 58 -15.01 12.92 -8.31
N LYS A 59 -15.08 11.81 -9.03
CA LYS A 59 -14.49 10.53 -8.63
C LYS A 59 -12.97 10.56 -8.56
N GLU A 60 -12.30 11.31 -9.44
CA GLU A 60 -10.83 11.43 -9.44
C GLU A 60 -10.36 12.15 -8.18
N THR A 61 -11.04 13.24 -7.80
CA THR A 61 -10.77 13.97 -6.55
C THR A 61 -10.97 13.09 -5.31
N LEU A 62 -12.06 12.31 -5.28
CA LEU A 62 -12.31 11.34 -4.22
C LEU A 62 -11.22 10.26 -4.17
N LEU A 63 -10.84 9.70 -5.32
CA LEU A 63 -9.79 8.69 -5.42
C LEU A 63 -8.43 9.24 -4.96
N MET A 64 -8.08 10.48 -5.31
CA MET A 64 -6.87 11.14 -4.80
C MET A 64 -6.85 11.20 -3.27
N GLU A 65 -7.97 11.56 -2.66
CA GLU A 65 -8.07 11.62 -1.21
C GLU A 65 -7.98 10.24 -0.55
N CYS A 66 -8.63 9.21 -1.13
CA CYS A 66 -8.50 7.83 -0.68
C CYS A 66 -7.04 7.36 -0.68
N LEU A 67 -6.30 7.67 -1.74
CA LEU A 67 -4.89 7.26 -1.84
C LEU A 67 -3.98 8.06 -0.93
N ARG A 68 -4.24 9.36 -0.74
CA ARG A 68 -3.49 10.19 0.21
C ARG A 68 -3.64 9.62 1.62
N ARG A 69 -4.85 9.32 2.05
CA ARG A 69 -5.11 8.70 3.36
C ARG A 69 -4.41 7.35 3.51
N ALA A 70 -4.52 6.48 2.52
CA ALA A 70 -3.83 5.19 2.52
C ALA A 70 -2.29 5.34 2.57
N GLN A 71 -1.75 6.46 2.07
CA GLN A 71 -0.33 6.81 2.17
C GLN A 71 0.01 7.29 3.59
N ASP A 72 -0.78 8.20 4.18
CA ASP A 72 -0.56 8.72 5.53
C ASP A 72 -0.60 7.59 6.57
N GLU A 73 -1.53 6.64 6.42
CA GLU A 73 -1.57 5.41 7.21
C GLU A 73 -0.31 4.53 6.99
N GLY A 74 0.19 4.50 5.76
CA GLY A 74 1.44 3.83 5.43
C GLY A 74 2.64 4.45 6.15
N ASP A 75 2.76 5.77 6.13
CA ASP A 75 3.84 6.51 6.78
C ASP A 75 3.78 6.37 8.31
N THR A 76 2.59 6.39 8.88
CA THR A 76 2.38 6.13 10.31
C THR A 76 2.87 4.73 10.69
N TYR A 77 2.49 3.72 9.90
CA TYR A 77 2.95 2.35 10.13
C TYR A 77 4.48 2.20 10.01
N VAL A 78 5.10 2.86 9.03
CA VAL A 78 6.57 2.85 8.89
C VAL A 78 7.22 3.38 10.17
N LYS A 79 6.73 4.50 10.71
CA LYS A 79 7.24 5.08 11.97
C LYS A 79 7.07 4.10 13.16
N GLU A 80 5.88 3.53 13.31
CA GLU A 80 5.62 2.55 14.38
C GLU A 80 6.52 1.31 14.30
N VAL A 81 6.75 0.81 13.07
CA VAL A 81 7.65 -0.33 12.86
C VAL A 81 9.09 0.04 13.20
N TYR A 82 9.53 1.25 12.83
CA TYR A 82 10.85 1.76 13.16
C TYR A 82 11.09 1.86 14.67
N GLU A 83 10.11 2.32 15.41
CA GLU A 83 10.18 2.47 16.87
C GLU A 83 10.24 1.12 17.61
N LYS A 84 9.61 0.09 17.06
CA LYS A 84 9.45 -1.21 17.71
C LYS A 84 10.46 -2.27 17.24
N ALA A 85 11.06 -2.08 16.08
CA ALA A 85 11.95 -3.07 15.48
C ALA A 85 13.34 -3.03 16.10
N SER A 86 13.93 -4.22 16.29
CA SER A 86 15.28 -4.37 16.87
C SER A 86 16.39 -4.03 15.88
N ASN A 87 16.12 -4.03 14.59
CA ASN A 87 17.09 -3.76 13.53
C ASN A 87 16.40 -3.45 12.19
N VAL A 88 17.19 -2.93 11.23
CA VAL A 88 16.67 -2.52 9.92
C VAL A 88 16.12 -3.68 9.09
N LEU A 89 16.67 -4.88 9.22
CA LEU A 89 16.17 -6.02 8.47
C LEU A 89 14.77 -6.41 8.94
N GLU A 90 14.50 -6.37 10.24
CA GLU A 90 13.16 -6.56 10.80
C GLU A 90 12.17 -5.52 10.29
N VAL A 91 12.59 -4.24 10.23
CA VAL A 91 11.76 -3.18 9.62
C VAL A 91 11.38 -3.56 8.19
N LEU A 92 12.38 -3.91 7.38
CA LEU A 92 12.18 -4.22 5.95
C LEU A 92 11.23 -5.41 5.76
N LEU A 93 11.39 -6.46 6.57
CA LEU A 93 10.56 -7.66 6.51
C LEU A 93 9.10 -7.40 6.94
N LYS A 94 8.89 -6.57 7.97
CA LYS A 94 7.54 -6.15 8.39
C LYS A 94 6.84 -5.30 7.32
N LEU A 95 7.58 -4.36 6.70
CA LEU A 95 7.05 -3.56 5.60
C LEU A 95 6.71 -4.42 4.38
N TYR A 96 7.55 -5.40 4.09
CA TYR A 96 7.31 -6.38 3.04
C TYR A 96 6.03 -7.19 3.32
N GLN A 97 5.89 -7.75 4.53
CA GLN A 97 4.70 -8.51 4.92
C GLN A 97 3.41 -7.68 4.75
N ARG A 98 3.40 -6.44 5.25
CA ARG A 98 2.25 -5.54 5.05
C ARG A 98 1.95 -5.29 3.58
N SER A 99 2.98 -5.13 2.74
CA SER A 99 2.79 -4.94 1.31
C SER A 99 2.12 -6.14 0.65
N ILE A 100 2.51 -7.35 1.01
CA ILE A 100 1.88 -8.59 0.54
C ILE A 100 0.41 -8.65 0.93
N GLU A 101 0.10 -8.43 2.22
CA GLU A 101 -1.28 -8.44 2.73
C GLU A 101 -2.14 -7.43 1.98
N LYS A 102 -1.62 -6.23 1.75
CA LYS A 102 -2.30 -5.16 1.01
C LYS A 102 -2.55 -5.57 -0.44
N PHE A 103 -1.56 -6.13 -1.12
CA PHE A 103 -1.71 -6.58 -2.51
C PHE A 103 -2.65 -7.77 -2.64
N HIS A 104 -2.61 -8.71 -1.70
CA HIS A 104 -3.50 -9.86 -1.67
C HIS A 104 -4.97 -9.44 -1.54
N ASN A 105 -5.24 -8.44 -0.73
CA ASN A 105 -6.58 -7.92 -0.46
C ASN A 105 -7.07 -6.89 -1.50
N THR A 106 -6.24 -6.55 -2.50
CA THR A 106 -6.58 -5.56 -3.51
C THR A 106 -6.92 -6.25 -4.84
N ASN A 107 -8.09 -5.97 -5.39
CA ASN A 107 -8.48 -6.48 -6.70
C ASN A 107 -7.51 -5.97 -7.79
N LYS A 108 -7.04 -6.87 -8.67
CA LYS A 108 -6.11 -6.51 -9.76
C LYS A 108 -6.62 -5.36 -10.65
N LYS A 109 -7.95 -5.26 -10.84
CA LYS A 109 -8.57 -4.16 -11.61
C LYS A 109 -8.30 -2.79 -11.01
N PHE A 110 -8.07 -2.69 -9.68
CA PHE A 110 -7.69 -1.44 -9.05
C PHE A 110 -6.39 -0.88 -9.66
N PHE A 111 -5.38 -1.72 -9.79
CA PHE A 111 -4.08 -1.33 -10.36
C PHE A 111 -4.17 -1.04 -11.87
N GLU A 112 -4.98 -1.79 -12.61
CA GLU A 112 -5.22 -1.54 -14.03
C GLU A 112 -5.96 -0.22 -14.28
N ASP A 113 -6.91 0.11 -13.41
CA ASP A 113 -7.75 1.30 -13.56
C ASP A 113 -7.04 2.59 -13.16
N ILE A 114 -6.11 2.55 -12.20
CA ILE A 114 -5.47 3.75 -11.63
C ILE A 114 -4.75 4.59 -12.70
N LYS A 115 -4.24 3.94 -13.75
CA LYS A 115 -3.58 4.58 -14.91
C LYS A 115 -4.51 5.47 -15.72
N LYS A 116 -5.82 5.25 -15.62
CA LYS A 116 -6.86 6.02 -16.34
C LYS A 116 -7.18 7.35 -15.64
N TYR A 117 -6.55 7.62 -14.48
CA TYR A 117 -6.70 8.82 -13.67
C TYR A 117 -5.37 9.58 -13.63
N PRO A 118 -5.09 10.50 -14.59
CA PRO A 118 -3.77 11.10 -14.75
C PRO A 118 -3.27 11.84 -13.51
N LYS A 119 -4.13 12.60 -12.85
CA LYS A 119 -3.75 13.35 -11.63
C LYS A 119 -3.34 12.42 -10.48
N VAL A 120 -4.06 11.31 -10.34
CA VAL A 120 -3.78 10.26 -9.37
C VAL A 120 -2.44 9.60 -9.68
N TYR A 121 -2.24 9.23 -10.94
CA TYR A 121 -1.00 8.58 -11.40
C TYR A 121 0.20 9.49 -11.19
N ASP A 122 0.11 10.77 -11.56
CA ASP A 122 1.15 11.78 -11.32
C ASP A 122 1.48 11.96 -9.83
N MET A 123 0.46 11.95 -8.97
CA MET A 123 0.66 12.02 -7.52
C MET A 123 1.49 10.83 -7.02
N LEU A 124 1.17 9.62 -7.46
CA LEU A 124 1.91 8.39 -7.07
C LEU A 124 3.36 8.42 -7.57
N ILE A 125 3.58 8.87 -8.82
CA ILE A 125 4.93 8.99 -9.39
C ILE A 125 5.76 10.05 -8.65
N LYS A 126 5.20 11.23 -8.37
CA LYS A 126 5.90 12.29 -7.63
C LYS A 126 6.32 11.85 -6.24
N ARG A 127 5.46 11.12 -5.52
CA ARG A 127 5.80 10.58 -4.21
C ARG A 127 6.96 9.58 -4.31
N ARG A 128 6.88 8.65 -5.26
CA ARG A 128 7.94 7.65 -5.52
C ARG A 128 9.34 8.27 -5.63
N ASN A 129 9.44 9.50 -6.14
CA ASN A 129 10.72 10.17 -6.37
C ASN A 129 11.24 10.94 -5.13
N ARG A 130 10.41 11.16 -4.11
CA ARG A 130 10.77 11.95 -2.91
C ARG A 130 11.57 11.17 -1.87
N ASP A 131 11.40 9.85 -1.80
CA ASP A 131 11.85 9.01 -0.68
C ASP A 131 13.30 8.51 -0.82
N SER A 132 14.14 9.11 -1.70
CA SER A 132 15.47 8.57 -2.01
C SER A 132 16.49 8.77 -0.87
N GLU A 133 16.50 9.90 -0.17
CA GLU A 133 17.48 10.19 0.88
C GLU A 133 17.24 9.37 2.14
N GLU A 134 15.99 9.29 2.59
CA GLU A 134 15.60 8.46 3.75
C GLU A 134 15.88 6.97 3.49
N THR A 135 15.58 6.50 2.28
CA THR A 135 15.86 5.12 1.87
C THR A 135 17.37 4.84 1.89
N ILE A 136 18.20 5.76 1.41
CA ILE A 136 19.67 5.60 1.45
C ILE A 136 20.19 5.61 2.90
N ALA A 137 19.66 6.49 3.75
CA ALA A 137 20.01 6.52 5.17
C ALA A 137 19.66 5.19 5.87
N PHE A 138 18.50 4.62 5.54
CA PHE A 138 18.07 3.30 6.02
C PHE A 138 19.06 2.19 5.64
N PHE A 139 19.48 2.12 4.39
CA PHE A 139 20.44 1.10 3.95
C PHE A 139 21.81 1.31 4.58
N LYS A 140 22.29 2.56 4.75
CA LYS A 140 23.52 2.86 5.48
C LYS A 140 23.48 2.37 6.93
N LEU A 141 22.34 2.50 7.59
CA LEU A 141 22.16 1.95 8.94
C LEU A 141 22.24 0.42 8.92
N GLY A 142 21.69 -0.24 7.91
CA GLY A 142 21.77 -1.69 7.74
C GLY A 142 23.19 -2.21 7.51
N ILE A 143 24.01 -1.48 6.77
CA ILE A 143 25.45 -1.74 6.61
C ILE A 143 26.13 -1.66 7.99
N LYS A 144 25.87 -0.57 8.73
CA LYS A 144 26.44 -0.36 10.08
C LYS A 144 26.03 -1.48 11.06
N GLN A 145 24.82 -2.02 10.93
CA GLN A 145 24.33 -3.14 11.72
C GLN A 145 24.82 -4.51 11.24
N GLY A 146 25.53 -4.56 10.09
CA GLY A 146 26.09 -5.76 9.50
C GLY A 146 25.08 -6.69 8.82
N TYR A 147 23.90 -6.19 8.46
CA TYR A 147 22.89 -6.95 7.72
C TYR A 147 23.01 -6.79 6.21
N PHE A 148 23.47 -5.63 5.74
CA PHE A 148 23.62 -5.34 4.33
C PHE A 148 25.09 -5.17 3.95
N ARG A 149 25.41 -5.52 2.70
CA ARG A 149 26.74 -5.41 2.10
C ARG A 149 27.08 -3.94 1.86
N ASP A 150 28.34 -3.58 1.99
CA ASP A 150 28.87 -2.23 1.78
C ASP A 150 29.34 -1.95 0.35
N ASP A 151 29.50 -3.02 -0.45
CA ASP A 151 29.90 -2.96 -1.86
C ASP A 151 28.71 -2.73 -2.82
N VAL A 152 27.49 -2.51 -2.28
CA VAL A 152 26.26 -2.32 -3.06
C VAL A 152 25.93 -0.85 -3.23
N ASN A 153 25.67 -0.42 -4.46
CA ASN A 153 25.12 0.91 -4.73
C ASN A 153 23.59 0.92 -4.50
N PHE A 154 23.18 1.26 -3.29
CA PHE A 154 21.76 1.25 -2.91
C PHE A 154 20.89 2.26 -3.66
N SER A 155 21.46 3.34 -4.20
CA SER A 155 20.71 4.26 -5.05
C SER A 155 20.29 3.59 -6.35
N ILE A 156 21.19 2.81 -6.96
CA ILE A 156 20.89 2.05 -8.18
C ILE A 156 19.92 0.90 -7.86
N VAL A 157 20.18 0.13 -6.80
CA VAL A 157 19.30 -0.99 -6.39
C VAL A 157 17.88 -0.50 -6.12
N ASN A 158 17.73 0.59 -5.36
CA ASN A 158 16.41 1.17 -5.09
C ASN A 158 15.70 1.61 -6.38
N LEU A 159 16.42 2.22 -7.32
CA LEU A 159 15.88 2.58 -8.63
C LEU A 159 15.41 1.33 -9.39
N LEU A 160 16.23 0.29 -9.47
CA LEU A 160 15.90 -0.96 -10.18
C LEU A 160 14.69 -1.66 -9.57
N VAL A 161 14.61 -1.78 -8.24
CA VAL A 161 13.43 -2.36 -7.56
C VAL A 161 12.17 -1.58 -7.90
N ARG A 162 12.23 -0.25 -7.88
CA ARG A 162 11.09 0.60 -8.24
C ARG A 162 10.65 0.39 -9.68
N GLU A 163 11.60 0.33 -10.61
CA GLU A 163 11.28 0.12 -12.03
C GLU A 163 10.71 -1.27 -12.29
N GLN A 164 11.20 -2.30 -11.61
CA GLN A 164 10.63 -3.64 -11.72
C GLN A 164 9.22 -3.73 -11.13
N LEU A 165 8.95 -3.09 -10.00
CA LEU A 165 7.60 -3.00 -9.44
C LEU A 165 6.66 -2.20 -10.36
N TYR A 166 7.19 -1.18 -11.03
CA TYR A 166 6.44 -0.45 -12.06
C TYR A 166 6.12 -1.35 -13.26
N LEU A 167 7.08 -2.12 -13.75
CA LEU A 167 6.87 -3.11 -14.81
C LEU A 167 5.83 -4.15 -14.42
N LEU A 168 5.91 -4.69 -13.21
CA LEU A 168 4.94 -5.65 -12.68
C LEU A 168 3.50 -5.13 -12.78
N MET A 169 3.29 -3.85 -12.49
CA MET A 169 1.97 -3.22 -12.59
C MET A 169 1.56 -2.90 -14.04
N ASN A 170 2.50 -2.86 -15.00
CA ASN A 170 2.27 -2.37 -16.36
C ASN A 170 2.43 -3.41 -17.46
N THR A 171 2.80 -4.64 -17.13
CA THR A 171 2.99 -5.74 -18.09
C THR A 171 1.92 -6.81 -17.93
N ASP A 172 1.88 -7.70 -18.89
CA ASP A 172 1.00 -8.88 -18.90
C ASP A 172 1.53 -10.04 -18.03
N LEU A 173 2.62 -9.85 -17.28
CA LEU A 173 3.19 -10.88 -16.38
C LEU A 173 2.15 -11.46 -15.42
N CYS A 174 1.25 -10.64 -14.93
CA CYS A 174 0.17 -11.07 -14.04
C CYS A 174 -0.98 -11.82 -14.76
N LYS A 175 -0.87 -12.05 -16.07
CA LYS A 175 -1.76 -12.98 -16.78
C LYS A 175 -1.30 -14.42 -16.64
N GLU A 176 0.03 -14.64 -16.56
CA GLU A 176 0.66 -15.97 -16.47
C GLU A 176 0.98 -16.36 -15.03
N TYR A 177 1.41 -15.39 -14.21
CA TYR A 177 1.81 -15.58 -12.82
C TYR A 177 0.95 -14.74 -11.89
N SER A 178 0.74 -15.18 -10.65
CA SER A 178 0.08 -14.33 -9.65
C SER A 178 0.95 -13.13 -9.34
N PHE A 179 0.31 -11.98 -9.05
CA PHE A 179 1.02 -10.76 -8.65
C PHE A 179 2.00 -11.02 -7.50
N LEU A 180 1.57 -11.84 -6.54
CA LEU A 180 2.35 -12.17 -5.38
C LEU A 180 3.62 -12.96 -5.72
N GLU A 181 3.54 -13.96 -6.60
CA GLU A 181 4.71 -14.74 -7.03
C GLU A 181 5.77 -13.86 -7.69
N VAL A 182 5.34 -12.95 -8.56
CA VAL A 182 6.28 -12.02 -9.21
C VAL A 182 6.87 -11.04 -8.21
N TYR A 183 6.04 -10.48 -7.32
CA TYR A 183 6.50 -9.57 -6.27
C TYR A 183 7.50 -10.23 -5.31
N GLU A 184 7.22 -11.47 -4.83
CA GLU A 184 8.12 -12.26 -4.00
C GLU A 184 9.44 -12.55 -4.74
N SER A 185 9.38 -12.93 -5.99
CA SER A 185 10.56 -13.22 -6.82
C SER A 185 11.48 -12.01 -6.94
N ILE A 186 10.91 -10.84 -7.20
CA ILE A 186 11.66 -9.58 -7.24
C ILE A 186 12.28 -9.29 -5.87
N MET A 187 11.46 -9.22 -4.83
CA MET A 187 11.89 -8.75 -3.51
C MET A 187 12.91 -9.69 -2.87
N PHE A 188 12.69 -11.02 -2.89
CA PHE A 188 13.63 -11.94 -2.28
C PHE A 188 14.96 -12.03 -3.04
N THR A 189 14.94 -11.89 -4.36
CA THR A 189 16.18 -11.82 -5.15
C THR A 189 17.02 -10.62 -4.74
N TYR A 190 16.39 -9.43 -4.60
CA TYR A 190 17.11 -8.25 -4.15
C TYR A 190 17.59 -8.36 -2.71
N LEU A 191 16.72 -8.81 -1.81
CA LEU A 191 17.07 -8.94 -0.40
C LEU A 191 18.25 -9.90 -0.19
N ARG A 192 18.28 -11.04 -0.90
CA ARG A 192 19.43 -11.95 -0.88
C ARG A 192 20.68 -11.29 -1.46
N GLY A 193 20.55 -10.58 -2.59
CA GLY A 193 21.68 -9.93 -3.25
C GLY A 193 22.35 -8.83 -2.45
N ILE A 194 21.60 -8.10 -1.63
CA ILE A 194 22.13 -7.01 -0.79
C ILE A 194 22.55 -7.46 0.61
N SER A 195 22.22 -8.70 1.02
CA SER A 195 22.46 -9.18 2.37
C SER A 195 23.89 -9.70 2.54
N THR A 196 24.44 -9.48 3.74
CA THR A 196 25.59 -10.25 4.25
C THR A 196 25.15 -11.67 4.61
N GLU A 197 26.09 -12.54 4.99
CA GLU A 197 25.75 -13.88 5.53
C GLU A 197 24.81 -13.81 6.74
N LYS A 198 25.04 -12.84 7.64
CA LYS A 198 24.17 -12.58 8.80
C LYS A 198 22.77 -12.18 8.37
N GLY A 199 22.67 -11.27 7.39
CA GLY A 199 21.40 -10.82 6.84
C GLY A 199 20.65 -11.92 6.12
N ALA A 200 21.34 -12.71 5.30
CA ALA A 200 20.78 -13.82 4.55
C ALA A 200 20.17 -14.90 5.45
N ARG A 201 20.84 -15.27 6.54
CA ARG A 201 20.30 -16.24 7.52
C ARG A 201 18.97 -15.75 8.11
N LYS A 202 18.91 -14.50 8.55
CA LYS A 202 17.68 -13.90 9.09
C LYS A 202 16.56 -13.78 8.05
N LEU A 203 16.92 -13.48 6.82
CA LEU A 203 15.97 -13.45 5.71
C LEU A 203 15.36 -14.84 5.44
N GLU A 204 16.18 -15.90 5.42
CA GLU A 204 15.69 -17.27 5.20
C GLU A 204 14.82 -17.77 6.36
N GLU A 205 15.16 -17.46 7.62
CA GLU A 205 14.29 -17.73 8.79
C GLU A 205 12.90 -17.08 8.57
N PHE A 206 12.88 -15.81 8.21
CA PHE A 206 11.63 -15.10 7.92
C PHE A 206 10.83 -15.72 6.76
N ILE A 207 11.49 -16.06 5.65
CA ILE A 207 10.82 -16.65 4.48
C ILE A 207 10.17 -17.98 4.85
N GLN A 208 10.84 -18.80 5.66
CA GLN A 208 10.29 -20.08 6.13
C GLN A 208 9.06 -19.88 7.00
N GLU A 209 9.15 -19.00 8.02
CA GLU A 209 8.02 -18.69 8.91
C GLU A 209 6.82 -18.12 8.12
N TYR A 210 7.09 -17.22 7.19
CA TYR A 210 6.07 -16.61 6.34
C TYR A 210 5.35 -17.65 5.48
N ARG A 211 6.08 -18.56 4.85
CA ARG A 211 5.51 -19.63 4.02
C ARG A 211 4.68 -20.60 4.84
N GLN A 212 5.12 -20.98 6.03
CA GLN A 212 4.37 -21.85 6.95
C GLN A 212 3.03 -21.22 7.36
N LYS A 213 3.04 -19.92 7.76
CA LYS A 213 1.82 -19.20 8.11
C LYS A 213 0.84 -19.12 6.95
N ARG A 214 1.33 -18.93 5.74
CA ARG A 214 0.50 -18.85 4.54
C ARG A 214 -0.16 -20.19 4.19
N GLN A 215 0.55 -21.30 4.33
CA GLN A 215 -0.02 -22.65 4.14
C GLN A 215 -1.13 -22.94 5.15
N ALA A 216 -0.90 -22.63 6.43
CA ALA A 216 -1.88 -22.81 7.49
C ALA A 216 -3.15 -21.93 7.33
N SER A 217 -3.08 -20.83 6.58
CA SER A 217 -4.23 -19.93 6.32
C SER A 217 -5.01 -20.31 5.06
N SER A 218 -4.52 -21.28 4.28
CA SER A 218 -5.13 -21.75 3.02
C SER A 218 -5.84 -23.12 3.18
N GLU A 219 -5.72 -23.73 4.36
CA GLU A 219 -6.47 -24.91 4.85
C GLU A 219 -7.68 -24.47 5.69
#